data_5e4fc3b9dc701eb4384b082dbad4d8ce
#
_entry.id   5e4fc3b9dc701eb4384b082dbad4d8ce
#
_cell.length_a   1.000
_cell.length_b   1.000
_cell.length_c   1.000
_cell.angle_alpha   90.00
_cell.angle_beta   90.00
_cell.angle_gamma   90.00
#
_symmetry.space_group_name_H-M   'P 1'
#
loop_
_entity.id
_entity.type
_entity.pdbx_description
1 polymer ?
#
loop_
_entity_poly.entity_id
_entity_poly.type
_entity_poly.pdbx_seq_one_letter_code
_entity_poly.pdbx_strand_id
1 'polypeptide(L)'
;GLFGALDEERWARVGGNPVRLLSEASTQRLEEAASQPEIVERTAALAALVDADLARPFAGAIPPERPAAFLCAEFAVHASLPIYSGGLGVLAGDILKEASDLALPVVAVGLMYRTGYFHQRLDTTGYQHEFWLDSDPERLPCVPLTDDAGGPLKVAVPVDDEDVMAQVWRADVGRVPLYLLDTDCPENSTVGRWITSRLYEGIASVRLAQYAVLGFGGAMVLERLGIDPSVFHI
;
A
#
# COMPACT_ATOMS: atom_id res chain seq x y z
N GLY A 1 16.84 11.62 -10.27
CA GLY A 1 15.67 10.94 -10.88
C GLY A 1 14.71 11.93 -11.51
N LEU A 2 13.70 11.46 -12.27
CA LEU A 2 12.74 12.33 -12.96
C LEU A 2 11.98 13.26 -11.99
N PHE A 3 11.45 12.71 -10.91
CA PHE A 3 10.72 13.49 -9.90
C PHE A 3 11.57 14.54 -9.20
N GLY A 4 12.87 14.25 -8.95
CA GLY A 4 13.80 15.26 -8.43
C GLY A 4 14.07 16.39 -9.41
N ALA A 5 13.97 16.15 -10.72
CA ALA A 5 14.12 17.20 -11.73
C ALA A 5 12.92 18.17 -11.76
N LEU A 6 11.74 17.74 -11.30
CA LEU A 6 10.59 18.63 -11.14
C LEU A 6 10.79 19.64 -10.01
N ASP A 7 11.20 19.18 -8.83
CA ASP A 7 11.42 19.99 -7.64
C ASP A 7 12.27 19.19 -6.64
N GLU A 8 13.57 19.41 -6.63
CA GLU A 8 14.52 18.64 -5.82
C GLU A 8 14.31 18.81 -4.32
N GLU A 9 14.07 20.06 -3.88
CA GLU A 9 13.85 20.37 -2.47
C GLU A 9 12.56 19.71 -1.96
N ARG A 10 11.49 19.83 -2.73
CA ARG A 10 10.21 19.21 -2.39
C ARG A 10 10.29 17.69 -2.43
N TRP A 11 10.97 17.12 -3.44
CA TRP A 11 11.19 15.68 -3.54
C TRP A 11 11.86 15.10 -2.28
N ALA A 12 12.90 15.76 -1.79
CA ALA A 12 13.55 15.38 -0.53
C ALA A 12 12.61 15.52 0.66
N ARG A 13 11.86 16.64 0.74
CA ARG A 13 10.92 16.93 1.85
C ARG A 13 9.75 15.93 1.92
N VAL A 14 9.23 15.47 0.79
CA VAL A 14 8.15 14.47 0.75
C VAL A 14 8.66 13.03 0.89
N GLY A 15 9.96 12.83 1.15
CA GLY A 15 10.53 11.49 1.36
C GLY A 15 10.44 10.57 0.14
N GLY A 16 10.52 11.13 -1.08
CA GLY A 16 10.41 10.36 -2.32
C GLY A 16 8.99 9.89 -2.64
N ASN A 17 7.95 10.52 -2.07
CA ASN A 17 6.56 10.22 -2.37
C ASN A 17 6.11 10.97 -3.65
N PRO A 18 5.90 10.29 -4.79
CA PRO A 18 5.53 10.94 -6.04
C PRO A 18 4.13 11.55 -6.01
N VAL A 19 3.19 10.92 -5.30
CA VAL A 19 1.81 11.42 -5.17
C VAL A 19 1.81 12.76 -4.44
N ARG A 20 2.50 12.83 -3.30
CA ARG A 20 2.66 14.10 -2.57
C ARG A 20 3.40 15.15 -3.36
N LEU A 21 4.49 14.77 -4.05
CA LEU A 21 5.22 15.71 -4.89
C LEU A 21 4.29 16.35 -5.93
N LEU A 22 3.53 15.53 -6.66
CA LEU A 22 2.65 16.01 -7.73
C LEU A 22 1.47 16.81 -7.19
N SER A 23 0.86 16.39 -6.07
CA SER A 23 -0.26 17.11 -5.45
C SER A 23 0.16 18.45 -4.82
N GLU A 24 1.40 18.55 -4.33
CA GLU A 24 1.93 19.77 -3.71
C GLU A 24 2.69 20.67 -4.69
N ALA A 25 2.98 20.20 -5.91
CA ALA A 25 3.63 21.01 -6.93
C ALA A 25 2.68 22.10 -7.43
N SER A 26 3.23 23.31 -7.64
CA SER A 26 2.42 24.37 -8.25
C SER A 26 2.21 24.10 -9.74
N THR A 27 1.07 24.56 -10.28
CA THR A 27 0.78 24.49 -11.72
C THR A 27 1.90 25.09 -12.55
N GLN A 28 2.45 26.23 -12.11
CA GLN A 28 3.58 26.88 -12.77
C GLN A 28 4.80 25.94 -12.91
N ARG A 29 5.16 25.21 -11.83
CA ARG A 29 6.31 24.28 -11.87
C ARG A 29 6.05 23.09 -12.83
N LEU A 30 4.83 22.61 -12.88
CA LEU A 30 4.46 21.54 -13.82
C LEU A 30 4.50 22.04 -15.27
N GLU A 31 4.03 23.26 -15.53
CA GLU A 31 4.10 23.90 -16.86
C GLU A 31 5.54 24.18 -17.28
N GLU A 32 6.39 24.69 -16.39
CA GLU A 32 7.81 24.87 -16.61
C GLU A 32 8.49 23.55 -16.99
N ALA A 33 8.22 22.46 -16.27
CA ALA A 33 8.74 21.14 -16.56
C ALA A 33 8.24 20.61 -17.91
N ALA A 34 6.94 20.79 -18.20
CA ALA A 34 6.33 20.38 -19.47
C ALA A 34 6.88 21.18 -20.68
N SER A 35 7.44 22.36 -20.46
CA SER A 35 8.07 23.18 -21.49
C SER A 35 9.52 22.73 -21.82
N GLN A 36 10.10 21.83 -21.02
CA GLN A 36 11.47 21.34 -21.19
C GLN A 36 11.48 20.02 -21.98
N PRO A 37 11.96 20.01 -23.25
CA PRO A 37 11.95 18.80 -24.07
C PRO A 37 12.63 17.60 -23.44
N GLU A 38 13.76 17.81 -22.72
CA GLU A 38 14.48 16.74 -22.05
C GLU A 38 13.65 16.05 -20.96
N ILE A 39 12.87 16.80 -20.18
CA ILE A 39 11.99 16.22 -19.15
C ILE A 39 10.86 15.44 -19.81
N VAL A 40 10.28 15.98 -20.87
CA VAL A 40 9.18 15.33 -21.62
C VAL A 40 9.68 14.02 -22.25
N GLU A 41 10.83 14.04 -22.93
CA GLU A 41 11.42 12.84 -23.56
C GLU A 41 11.75 11.77 -22.50
N ARG A 42 12.34 12.14 -21.37
CA ARG A 42 12.65 11.21 -20.28
C ARG A 42 11.39 10.63 -19.66
N THR A 43 10.34 11.43 -19.55
CA THR A 43 9.04 10.96 -19.04
C THR A 43 8.42 9.94 -19.98
N ALA A 44 8.40 10.25 -21.29
CA ALA A 44 7.89 9.35 -22.32
C ALA A 44 8.69 8.04 -22.39
N ALA A 45 10.02 8.12 -22.33
CA ALA A 45 10.88 6.95 -22.31
C ALA A 45 10.65 6.06 -21.08
N LEU A 46 10.50 6.65 -19.90
CA LEU A 46 10.20 5.90 -18.66
C LEU A 46 8.82 5.26 -18.73
N ALA A 47 7.80 5.98 -19.20
CA ALA A 47 6.45 5.44 -19.37
C ALA A 47 6.49 4.22 -20.32
N ALA A 48 7.16 4.33 -21.47
CA ALA A 48 7.29 3.22 -22.41
C ALA A 48 8.02 1.99 -21.81
N LEU A 49 9.02 2.19 -20.95
CA LEU A 49 9.69 1.10 -20.24
C LEU A 49 8.75 0.41 -19.25
N VAL A 50 7.98 1.18 -18.49
CA VAL A 50 6.99 0.64 -17.56
C VAL A 50 5.91 -0.14 -18.30
N ASP A 51 5.36 0.43 -19.37
CA ASP A 51 4.34 -0.22 -20.21
C ASP A 51 4.86 -1.54 -20.82
N ALA A 52 6.09 -1.53 -21.30
CA ALA A 52 6.73 -2.73 -21.86
C ALA A 52 6.94 -3.82 -20.79
N ASP A 53 7.32 -3.44 -19.57
CA ASP A 53 7.45 -4.37 -18.45
C ASP A 53 6.10 -4.95 -18.03
N LEU A 54 5.09 -4.11 -17.87
CA LEU A 54 3.74 -4.55 -17.52
C LEU A 54 3.10 -5.45 -18.59
N ALA A 55 3.46 -5.27 -19.85
CA ALA A 55 2.97 -6.09 -20.98
C ALA A 55 3.67 -7.44 -21.12
N ARG A 56 4.75 -7.72 -20.38
CA ARG A 56 5.41 -9.04 -20.44
C ARG A 56 4.42 -10.14 -20.04
N PRO A 57 4.39 -11.29 -20.76
CA PRO A 57 3.53 -12.41 -20.38
C PRO A 57 3.91 -12.96 -19.00
N PHE A 58 2.93 -13.49 -18.30
CA PHE A 58 3.20 -14.22 -17.06
C PHE A 58 4.07 -15.45 -17.32
N ALA A 59 4.93 -15.78 -16.35
CA ALA A 59 5.87 -16.87 -16.40
C ALA A 59 5.67 -17.84 -15.23
N GLY A 60 6.26 -19.04 -15.33
CA GLY A 60 6.24 -20.04 -14.26
C GLY A 60 5.06 -21.02 -14.36
N ALA A 61 4.87 -21.80 -13.27
CA ALA A 61 3.89 -22.86 -13.21
C ALA A 61 2.52 -22.44 -12.61
N ILE A 62 2.44 -21.23 -12.08
CA ILE A 62 1.19 -20.69 -11.51
C ILE A 62 0.33 -20.18 -12.68
N PRO A 63 -0.93 -20.64 -12.82
CA PRO A 63 -1.79 -20.16 -13.87
C PRO A 63 -2.22 -18.70 -13.62
N PRO A 64 -2.11 -17.80 -14.63
CA PRO A 64 -2.45 -16.39 -14.46
C PRO A 64 -3.89 -16.12 -14.00
N GLU A 65 -4.82 -16.98 -14.44
CA GLU A 65 -6.24 -16.92 -14.07
C GLU A 65 -6.49 -17.35 -12.60
N ARG A 66 -5.53 -18.01 -11.98
CA ARG A 66 -5.56 -18.46 -10.58
C ARG A 66 -4.24 -18.12 -9.88
N PRO A 67 -3.98 -16.84 -9.61
CA PRO A 67 -2.71 -16.38 -9.04
C PRO A 67 -2.45 -16.96 -7.65
N ALA A 68 -1.22 -16.82 -7.15
CA ALA A 68 -0.95 -17.02 -5.73
C ALA A 68 -1.37 -15.77 -4.95
N ALA A 69 -2.11 -15.96 -3.85
CA ALA A 69 -2.45 -14.89 -2.93
C ALA A 69 -1.46 -14.88 -1.76
N PHE A 70 -0.73 -13.79 -1.59
CA PHE A 70 0.20 -13.60 -0.48
C PHE A 70 -0.37 -12.63 0.55
N LEU A 71 -0.70 -13.13 1.75
CA LEU A 71 -1.23 -12.36 2.86
C LEU A 71 -0.12 -12.12 3.89
N CYS A 72 0.15 -10.86 4.19
CA CYS A 72 1.14 -10.51 5.20
C CYS A 72 0.72 -9.26 5.98
N ALA A 73 1.06 -9.23 7.27
CA ALA A 73 0.72 -8.12 8.15
C ALA A 73 1.48 -6.83 7.79
N GLU A 74 2.61 -6.91 7.11
CA GLU A 74 3.44 -5.76 6.75
C GLU A 74 4.18 -5.97 5.42
N PHE A 75 4.37 -4.88 4.66
CA PHE A 75 5.08 -4.88 3.38
C PHE A 75 5.98 -3.66 3.27
N ALA A 76 7.30 -3.85 3.23
CA ALA A 76 8.28 -2.78 2.99
C ALA A 76 8.55 -2.62 1.49
N VAL A 77 7.59 -2.07 0.76
CA VAL A 77 7.75 -1.87 -0.69
C VAL A 77 8.47 -0.58 -1.02
N HIS A 78 8.14 0.51 -0.31
CA HIS A 78 8.80 1.82 -0.46
C HIS A 78 8.63 2.64 0.82
N ALA A 79 9.57 3.53 1.11
CA ALA A 79 9.53 4.41 2.29
C ALA A 79 8.32 5.36 2.32
N SER A 80 7.74 5.68 1.15
CA SER A 80 6.52 6.50 1.06
C SER A 80 5.23 5.78 1.41
N LEU A 81 5.28 4.44 1.62
CA LEU A 81 4.16 3.63 2.08
C LEU A 81 4.54 2.99 3.42
N PRO A 82 4.28 3.67 4.57
CA PRO A 82 4.81 3.30 5.87
C PRO A 82 3.96 2.21 6.55
N ILE A 83 3.79 1.06 5.92
CA ILE A 83 3.00 -0.09 6.40
C ILE A 83 3.88 -1.26 6.87
N TYR A 84 5.10 -0.98 7.30
CA TYR A 84 6.06 -1.98 7.79
C TYR A 84 6.89 -1.44 8.94
N SER A 85 7.55 -2.33 9.66
CA SER A 85 8.52 -1.95 10.71
C SER A 85 9.90 -2.59 10.53
N GLY A 86 9.97 -3.87 10.26
CA GLY A 86 11.22 -4.62 10.31
C GLY A 86 11.40 -5.68 9.23
N GLY A 87 12.15 -6.73 9.57
CA GLY A 87 12.62 -7.75 8.63
C GLY A 87 11.50 -8.53 7.93
N LEU A 88 10.37 -8.77 8.61
CA LEU A 88 9.22 -9.43 7.98
C LEU A 88 8.70 -8.61 6.80
N GLY A 89 8.50 -7.31 7.01
CA GLY A 89 8.03 -6.42 5.96
C GLY A 89 9.02 -6.31 4.81
N VAL A 90 10.34 -6.30 5.11
CA VAL A 90 11.39 -6.28 4.07
C VAL A 90 11.31 -7.55 3.23
N LEU A 91 11.25 -8.73 3.87
CA LEU A 91 11.09 -10.00 3.16
C LEU A 91 9.84 -10.00 2.27
N ALA A 92 8.69 -9.60 2.83
CA ALA A 92 7.43 -9.56 2.09
C ALA A 92 7.49 -8.58 0.91
N GLY A 93 8.06 -7.39 1.11
CA GLY A 93 8.24 -6.40 0.05
C GLY A 93 9.17 -6.89 -1.06
N ASP A 94 10.26 -7.56 -0.73
CA ASP A 94 11.21 -8.12 -1.69
C ASP A 94 10.59 -9.28 -2.49
N ILE A 95 9.75 -10.12 -1.85
CA ILE A 95 8.98 -11.16 -2.55
C ILE A 95 8.07 -10.53 -3.61
N LEU A 96 7.36 -9.44 -3.30
CA LEU A 96 6.48 -8.79 -4.29
C LEU A 96 7.26 -8.19 -5.45
N LYS A 97 8.39 -7.55 -5.18
CA LYS A 97 9.27 -6.97 -6.20
C LYS A 97 9.82 -8.05 -7.12
N GLU A 98 10.36 -9.13 -6.54
CA GLU A 98 10.89 -10.25 -7.31
C GLU A 98 9.78 -10.96 -8.11
N ALA A 99 8.60 -11.15 -7.53
CA ALA A 99 7.45 -11.69 -8.26
C ALA A 99 7.07 -10.83 -9.46
N SER A 100 7.12 -9.50 -9.32
CA SER A 100 6.94 -8.57 -10.41
C SER A 100 8.02 -8.72 -11.49
N ASP A 101 9.29 -8.75 -11.09
CA ASP A 101 10.43 -8.84 -12.00
C ASP A 101 10.45 -10.17 -12.76
N LEU A 102 10.04 -11.25 -12.12
CA LEU A 102 9.87 -12.58 -12.75
C LEU A 102 8.54 -12.75 -13.49
N ALA A 103 7.68 -11.74 -13.52
CA ALA A 103 6.34 -11.81 -14.11
C ALA A 103 5.50 -12.98 -13.56
N LEU A 104 5.59 -13.26 -12.26
CA LEU A 104 4.76 -14.29 -11.62
C LEU A 104 3.34 -13.75 -11.35
N PRO A 105 2.29 -14.55 -11.54
CA PRO A 105 0.92 -14.16 -11.22
C PRO A 105 0.68 -14.23 -9.71
N VAL A 106 0.98 -13.14 -9.04
CA VAL A 106 0.83 -12.98 -7.60
C VAL A 106 -0.08 -11.79 -7.31
N VAL A 107 -0.93 -11.93 -6.31
CA VAL A 107 -1.68 -10.83 -5.69
C VAL A 107 -1.35 -10.79 -4.21
N ALA A 108 -1.30 -9.61 -3.62
CA ALA A 108 -0.97 -9.47 -2.21
C ALA A 108 -2.10 -8.79 -1.44
N VAL A 109 -2.26 -9.15 -0.17
CA VAL A 109 -3.20 -8.54 0.76
C VAL A 109 -2.48 -8.17 2.04
N GLY A 110 -2.69 -6.94 2.50
CA GLY A 110 -2.14 -6.40 3.73
C GLY A 110 -3.13 -5.50 4.46
N LEU A 111 -2.63 -4.79 5.46
CA LEU A 111 -3.41 -3.84 6.24
C LEU A 111 -2.90 -2.41 6.01
N MET A 112 -3.84 -1.46 5.92
CA MET A 112 -3.52 -0.04 5.85
C MET A 112 -3.39 0.52 7.27
N TYR A 113 -2.14 0.69 7.70
CA TYR A 113 -1.89 1.26 9.03
C TYR A 113 -1.85 2.78 8.96
N ARG A 114 -2.83 3.44 9.58
CA ARG A 114 -2.97 4.91 9.56
C ARG A 114 -1.83 5.63 10.27
N THR A 115 -1.35 5.08 11.38
CA THR A 115 -0.25 5.66 12.14
C THR A 115 1.05 4.87 12.01
N GLY A 116 1.01 3.74 11.29
CA GLY A 116 2.18 2.92 11.00
C GLY A 116 2.85 2.36 12.26
N TYR A 117 4.19 2.35 12.23
CA TYR A 117 5.04 1.99 13.35
C TYR A 117 5.56 3.25 14.05
N PHE A 118 5.94 3.15 15.31
CA PHE A 118 6.42 4.30 16.06
C PHE A 118 7.78 4.81 15.59
N HIS A 119 8.00 6.10 15.78
CA HIS A 119 9.29 6.75 15.62
C HIS A 119 9.93 7.01 16.98
N GLN A 120 11.25 6.95 17.03
CA GLN A 120 12.01 7.17 18.26
C GLN A 120 12.67 8.53 18.24
N ARG A 121 12.69 9.20 19.39
CA ARG A 121 13.43 10.41 19.62
C ARG A 121 14.12 10.33 20.97
N LEU A 122 15.40 10.68 21.04
CA LEU A 122 16.09 10.86 22.31
C LEU A 122 15.99 12.32 22.74
N ASP A 123 15.72 12.55 24.02
CA ASP A 123 15.83 13.87 24.60
C ASP A 123 17.27 14.18 25.06
N THR A 124 17.50 15.37 25.61
CA THR A 124 18.82 15.84 26.05
C THR A 124 19.41 15.02 27.21
N THR A 125 18.59 14.22 27.90
CA THR A 125 19.02 13.31 28.98
C THR A 125 19.31 11.90 28.50
N GLY A 126 19.06 11.60 27.22
CA GLY A 126 19.20 10.28 26.63
C GLY A 126 17.97 9.38 26.82
N TYR A 127 16.86 9.92 27.35
CA TYR A 127 15.63 9.16 27.47
C TYR A 127 14.91 9.06 26.12
N GLN A 128 14.40 7.87 25.80
CA GLN A 128 13.67 7.59 24.56
C GLN A 128 12.20 8.02 24.69
N HIS A 129 11.75 8.76 23.70
CA HIS A 129 10.33 9.07 23.48
C HIS A 129 9.86 8.42 22.20
N GLU A 130 8.62 7.92 22.23
CA GLU A 130 7.94 7.32 21.09
C GLU A 130 6.86 8.27 20.60
N PHE A 131 6.73 8.35 19.27
CA PHE A 131 5.66 9.11 18.65
C PHE A 131 5.22 8.46 17.34
N TRP A 132 4.00 8.72 16.93
CA TRP A 132 3.42 8.22 15.70
C TRP A 132 3.08 9.39 14.78
N LEU A 133 3.16 9.14 13.48
CA LEU A 133 2.76 10.10 12.46
C LEU A 133 1.52 9.58 11.76
N ASP A 134 0.48 10.38 11.72
CA ASP A 134 -0.72 10.05 10.97
C ASP A 134 -0.43 10.07 9.47
N SER A 135 -0.82 9.01 8.79
CA SER A 135 -0.74 8.88 7.34
C SER A 135 -2.14 9.03 6.76
N ASP A 136 -2.29 9.96 5.82
CA ASP A 136 -3.48 10.10 5.02
C ASP A 136 -3.36 9.22 3.78
N PRO A 137 -4.15 8.15 3.63
CA PRO A 137 -4.05 7.25 2.49
C PRO A 137 -4.23 7.92 1.13
N GLU A 138 -4.99 9.02 1.06
CA GLU A 138 -5.14 9.79 -0.19
C GLU A 138 -3.83 10.46 -0.63
N ARG A 139 -2.87 10.58 0.27
CA ARG A 139 -1.53 11.16 0.02
C ARG A 139 -0.44 10.09 -0.09
N LEU A 140 -0.80 8.82 0.02
CA LEU A 140 0.11 7.68 -0.16
C LEU A 140 0.07 7.18 -1.62
N PRO A 141 1.09 6.42 -2.07
CA PRO A 141 1.12 5.85 -3.42
C PRO A 141 0.16 4.64 -3.52
N CYS A 142 -1.10 4.87 -3.25
CA CYS A 142 -2.20 3.92 -3.39
C CYS A 142 -3.46 4.65 -3.84
N VAL A 143 -4.43 3.90 -4.34
CA VAL A 143 -5.73 4.42 -4.77
C VAL A 143 -6.85 3.67 -4.09
N PRO A 144 -7.96 4.32 -3.71
CA PRO A 144 -9.13 3.62 -3.21
C PRO A 144 -9.76 2.81 -4.34
N LEU A 145 -10.15 1.57 -4.06
CA LEU A 145 -10.99 0.83 -4.97
C LEU A 145 -12.45 1.25 -4.82
N THR A 146 -13.18 1.23 -5.93
CA THR A 146 -14.60 1.55 -5.97
C THR A 146 -15.44 0.33 -6.30
N ASP A 147 -16.64 0.29 -5.78
CA ASP A 147 -17.67 -0.69 -6.14
C ASP A 147 -18.40 -0.30 -7.45
N ASP A 148 -19.35 -1.13 -7.87
CA ASP A 148 -20.12 -0.91 -9.10
C ASP A 148 -21.03 0.33 -9.04
N ALA A 149 -21.31 0.85 -7.84
CA ALA A 149 -22.07 2.08 -7.62
C ALA A 149 -21.18 3.33 -7.60
N GLY A 150 -19.86 3.17 -7.71
CA GLY A 150 -18.86 4.25 -7.66
C GLY A 150 -18.52 4.70 -6.24
N GLY A 151 -19.01 4.01 -5.21
CA GLY A 151 -18.62 4.20 -3.82
C GLY A 151 -17.33 3.43 -3.47
N PRO A 152 -16.75 3.68 -2.27
CA PRO A 152 -15.59 2.92 -1.82
C PRO A 152 -15.91 1.41 -1.73
N LEU A 153 -15.06 0.56 -2.32
CA LEU A 153 -15.17 -0.88 -2.17
C LEU A 153 -14.88 -1.25 -0.71
N LYS A 154 -15.85 -1.90 -0.07
CA LYS A 154 -15.77 -2.34 1.32
C LYS A 154 -16.20 -3.79 1.47
N VAL A 155 -15.63 -4.45 2.47
CA VAL A 155 -16.05 -5.78 2.94
C VAL A 155 -16.41 -5.70 4.43
N ALA A 156 -17.42 -6.45 4.84
CA ALA A 156 -17.82 -6.55 6.23
C ALA A 156 -17.18 -7.81 6.85
N VAL A 157 -16.23 -7.61 7.74
CA VAL A 157 -15.46 -8.70 8.35
C VAL A 157 -16.02 -8.99 9.75
N PRO A 158 -16.43 -10.23 10.06
CA PRO A 158 -16.87 -10.57 11.40
C PRO A 158 -15.68 -10.54 12.37
N VAL A 159 -15.76 -9.68 13.37
CA VAL A 159 -14.76 -9.54 14.44
C VAL A 159 -15.51 -9.48 15.77
N ASP A 160 -15.32 -10.46 16.64
CA ASP A 160 -16.11 -10.68 17.86
C ASP A 160 -17.63 -10.65 17.55
N ASP A 161 -18.37 -9.72 18.14
CA ASP A 161 -19.82 -9.57 17.98
C ASP A 161 -20.20 -8.48 16.96
N GLU A 162 -19.24 -7.92 16.19
CA GLU A 162 -19.46 -6.83 15.24
C GLU A 162 -19.03 -7.22 13.82
N ASP A 163 -19.75 -6.70 12.81
CA ASP A 163 -19.27 -6.68 11.44
C ASP A 163 -18.46 -5.41 11.22
N VAL A 164 -17.14 -5.54 11.14
CA VAL A 164 -16.21 -4.44 10.91
C VAL A 164 -16.06 -4.19 9.43
N MET A 165 -16.43 -2.99 9.00
CA MET A 165 -16.24 -2.56 7.61
C MET A 165 -14.77 -2.27 7.34
N ALA A 166 -14.22 -2.85 6.29
CA ALA A 166 -12.87 -2.56 5.81
C ALA A 166 -12.92 -2.04 4.38
N GLN A 167 -12.49 -0.81 4.16
CA GLN A 167 -12.29 -0.21 2.85
C GLN A 167 -11.02 -0.77 2.20
N VAL A 168 -11.02 -0.90 0.90
CA VAL A 168 -9.90 -1.47 0.14
C VAL A 168 -9.15 -0.39 -0.62
N TRP A 169 -7.85 -0.33 -0.38
CA TRP A 169 -6.89 0.47 -1.13
C TRP A 169 -6.03 -0.45 -2.00
N ARG A 170 -5.55 0.05 -3.13
CA ARG A 170 -4.63 -0.67 -4.01
C ARG A 170 -3.35 0.11 -4.21
N ALA A 171 -2.21 -0.56 -4.01
CA ALA A 171 -0.90 -0.11 -4.44
C ALA A 171 -0.35 -1.11 -5.44
N ASP A 172 0.28 -0.64 -6.52
CA ASP A 172 0.89 -1.52 -7.50
C ASP A 172 2.40 -1.63 -7.24
N VAL A 173 2.86 -2.85 -6.95
CA VAL A 173 4.29 -3.17 -6.82
C VAL A 173 4.74 -3.76 -8.15
N GLY A 174 5.01 -2.88 -9.11
CA GLY A 174 5.17 -3.27 -10.50
C GLY A 174 3.90 -3.96 -11.01
N ARG A 175 4.01 -5.25 -11.31
CA ARG A 175 2.91 -6.08 -11.84
C ARG A 175 2.02 -6.70 -10.75
N VAL A 176 2.46 -6.65 -9.50
CA VAL A 176 1.77 -7.27 -8.37
C VAL A 176 0.85 -6.26 -7.68
N PRO A 177 -0.47 -6.44 -7.75
CA PRO A 177 -1.38 -5.61 -6.97
C PRO A 177 -1.30 -5.99 -5.49
N LEU A 178 -1.14 -4.97 -4.65
CA LEU A 178 -1.20 -5.06 -3.19
C LEU A 178 -2.48 -4.40 -2.71
N TYR A 179 -3.41 -5.19 -2.20
CA TYR A 179 -4.67 -4.74 -1.61
C TYR A 179 -4.48 -4.50 -0.11
N LEU A 180 -4.84 -3.32 0.36
CA LEU A 180 -4.67 -2.90 1.75
C LEU A 180 -6.04 -2.64 2.37
N LEU A 181 -6.36 -3.35 3.45
CA LEU A 181 -7.62 -3.21 4.17
C LEU A 181 -7.48 -2.14 5.26
N ASP A 182 -8.43 -1.24 5.29
CA ASP A 182 -8.50 -0.09 6.20
C ASP A 182 -9.81 -0.08 6.94
N THR A 183 -9.78 -0.27 8.25
CA THR A 183 -10.98 -0.26 9.09
C THR A 183 -11.38 1.13 9.58
N ASP A 184 -10.66 2.20 9.21
CA ASP A 184 -11.07 3.56 9.54
C ASP A 184 -12.26 4.04 8.69
N CYS A 185 -13.35 3.28 8.79
CA CYS A 185 -14.62 3.56 8.11
C CYS A 185 -15.61 4.23 9.08
N PRO A 186 -16.37 5.25 8.62
CA PRO A 186 -17.34 5.95 9.48
C PRO A 186 -18.44 5.05 10.07
N GLU A 187 -18.73 3.94 9.41
CA GLU A 187 -19.74 2.97 9.83
C GLU A 187 -19.31 2.16 11.06
N ASN A 188 -18.02 2.07 11.33
CA ASN A 188 -17.48 1.29 12.42
C ASN A 188 -17.59 2.03 13.75
N SER A 189 -17.67 1.24 14.81
CA SER A 189 -17.46 1.72 16.19
C SER A 189 -16.05 2.35 16.31
N THR A 190 -15.83 3.14 17.35
CA THR A 190 -14.50 3.71 17.62
C THR A 190 -13.43 2.61 17.72
N VAL A 191 -13.76 1.49 18.36
CA VAL A 191 -12.86 0.35 18.51
C VAL A 191 -12.59 -0.31 17.15
N GLY A 192 -13.64 -0.54 16.36
CA GLY A 192 -13.51 -1.09 15.00
C GLY A 192 -12.60 -0.25 14.12
N ARG A 193 -12.72 1.07 14.15
CA ARG A 193 -11.86 1.99 13.39
C ARG A 193 -10.39 1.93 13.81
N TRP A 194 -10.09 1.56 15.06
CA TRP A 194 -8.72 1.49 15.57
C TRP A 194 -7.99 0.20 15.22
N ILE A 195 -8.67 -0.84 14.73
CA ILE A 195 -8.06 -2.15 14.44
C ILE A 195 -6.83 -2.02 13.53
N THR A 196 -6.95 -1.27 12.43
CA THR A 196 -5.82 -1.06 11.50
C THR A 196 -5.07 0.26 11.73
N SER A 197 -5.18 0.89 12.91
CA SER A 197 -4.49 2.16 13.12
C SER A 197 -2.98 1.99 13.26
N ARG A 198 -2.52 0.99 14.02
CA ARG A 198 -1.11 0.79 14.35
C ARG A 198 -0.61 -0.60 14.01
N LEU A 199 0.58 -0.64 13.44
CA LEU A 199 1.33 -1.89 13.28
C LEU A 199 1.88 -2.33 14.65
N TYR A 200 1.70 -3.60 14.99
CA TYR A 200 2.14 -4.19 16.25
C TYR A 200 1.56 -3.53 17.51
N GLU A 201 0.25 -3.29 17.49
CA GLU A 201 -0.45 -2.88 18.72
C GLU A 201 -0.22 -3.91 19.85
N GLY A 202 0.14 -3.41 21.04
CA GLY A 202 0.48 -4.27 22.19
C GLY A 202 -0.70 -5.02 22.81
N ILE A 203 -1.94 -4.74 22.39
CA ILE A 203 -3.17 -5.34 22.90
C ILE A 203 -3.48 -6.61 22.10
N ALA A 204 -3.51 -7.76 22.78
CA ALA A 204 -3.67 -9.06 22.12
C ALA A 204 -5.00 -9.19 21.35
N SER A 205 -6.11 -8.64 21.88
CA SER A 205 -7.41 -8.64 21.16
C SER A 205 -7.38 -7.82 19.88
N VAL A 206 -6.71 -6.66 19.88
CA VAL A 206 -6.54 -5.85 18.67
C VAL A 206 -5.70 -6.60 17.62
N ARG A 207 -4.64 -7.27 18.04
CA ARG A 207 -3.84 -8.11 17.12
C ARG A 207 -4.65 -9.26 16.53
N LEU A 208 -5.47 -9.93 17.35
CA LEU A 208 -6.37 -10.98 16.85
C LEU A 208 -7.35 -10.41 15.81
N ALA A 209 -7.94 -9.25 16.11
CA ALA A 209 -8.82 -8.55 15.18
C ALA A 209 -8.10 -8.15 13.87
N GLN A 210 -6.85 -7.67 13.94
CA GLN A 210 -6.03 -7.41 12.75
C GLN A 210 -5.85 -8.67 11.89
N TYR A 211 -5.55 -9.81 12.51
CA TYR A 211 -5.42 -11.07 11.77
C TYR A 211 -6.74 -11.58 11.20
N ALA A 212 -7.86 -11.34 11.90
CA ALA A 212 -9.20 -11.63 11.35
C ALA A 212 -9.49 -10.75 10.12
N VAL A 213 -9.20 -9.44 10.20
CA VAL A 213 -9.34 -8.53 9.04
C VAL A 213 -8.43 -8.95 7.90
N LEU A 214 -7.16 -9.29 8.17
CA LEU A 214 -6.22 -9.73 7.15
C LEU A 214 -6.67 -11.06 6.49
N GLY A 215 -7.00 -12.06 7.28
CA GLY A 215 -7.32 -13.40 6.78
C GLY A 215 -8.71 -13.46 6.14
N PHE A 216 -9.77 -13.22 6.92
CA PHE A 216 -11.14 -13.27 6.41
C PHE A 216 -11.43 -12.11 5.46
N GLY A 217 -11.09 -10.88 5.84
CA GLY A 217 -11.26 -9.71 5.00
C GLY A 217 -10.49 -9.83 3.68
N GLY A 218 -9.25 -10.34 3.74
CA GLY A 218 -8.45 -10.59 2.55
C GLY A 218 -9.11 -11.59 1.59
N ALA A 219 -9.60 -12.72 2.09
CA ALA A 219 -10.33 -13.69 1.27
C ALA A 219 -11.60 -13.08 0.64
N MET A 220 -12.38 -12.33 1.43
CA MET A 220 -13.59 -11.65 0.96
C MET A 220 -13.29 -10.58 -0.11
N VAL A 221 -12.17 -9.85 0.02
CA VAL A 221 -11.73 -8.89 -1.00
C VAL A 221 -11.39 -9.60 -2.30
N LEU A 222 -10.62 -10.68 -2.26
CA LEU A 222 -10.27 -11.45 -3.45
C LEU A 222 -11.51 -12.01 -4.15
N GLU A 223 -12.46 -12.56 -3.38
CA GLU A 223 -13.75 -13.01 -3.92
C GLU A 223 -14.53 -11.86 -4.57
N ARG A 224 -14.61 -10.71 -3.90
CA ARG A 224 -15.31 -9.52 -4.41
C ARG A 224 -14.71 -8.98 -5.71
N LEU A 225 -13.40 -9.15 -5.88
CA LEU A 225 -12.67 -8.78 -7.09
C LEU A 225 -12.68 -9.86 -8.18
N GLY A 226 -13.33 -11.00 -7.94
CA GLY A 226 -13.37 -12.13 -8.87
C GLY A 226 -12.03 -12.85 -9.01
N ILE A 227 -11.16 -12.74 -8.01
CA ILE A 227 -9.86 -13.40 -7.99
C ILE A 227 -10.00 -14.72 -7.22
N ASP A 228 -9.77 -15.86 -7.91
CA ASP A 228 -9.76 -17.21 -7.33
C ASP A 228 -8.32 -17.72 -7.22
N PRO A 229 -7.65 -17.58 -6.06
CA PRO A 229 -6.26 -17.99 -5.93
C PRO A 229 -6.09 -19.51 -6.01
N SER A 230 -4.99 -19.95 -6.65
CA SER A 230 -4.59 -21.36 -6.63
C SER A 230 -4.01 -21.79 -5.29
N VAL A 231 -3.42 -20.83 -4.54
CA VAL A 231 -2.80 -21.03 -3.23
C VAL A 231 -2.84 -19.76 -2.42
N PHE A 232 -3.02 -19.89 -1.11
CA PHE A 232 -2.79 -18.85 -0.13
C PHE A 232 -1.44 -19.09 0.54
N HIS A 233 -0.57 -18.10 0.47
CA HIS A 233 0.67 -18.03 1.24
C HIS A 233 0.47 -17.02 2.37
N ILE A 234 0.72 -17.46 3.63
CA ILE A 234 0.45 -16.68 4.84
C ILE A 234 1.72 -16.63 5.67
#